data_8a39be29efaee0be9582ae89c975c556
#
_entry.id   8a39be29efaee0be9582ae89c975c556
#
_cell.length_a   1.000
_cell.length_b   1.000
_cell.length_c   1.000
_cell.angle_alpha   90.00
_cell.angle_beta   90.00
_cell.angle_gamma   90.00
#
_symmetry.space_group_name_H-M   'P 1'
#
loop_
_entity.id
_entity.type
_entity.pdbx_description
1 polymer ?
#
loop_
_entity_poly.entity_id
_entity_poly.type
_entity_poly.pdbx_seq_one_letter_code
_entity_poly.pdbx_strand_id
1 'polypeptide(L)'
;PVPAKAPPPSGDFLIQLGALRAQDAAEREWVRIQKSNSDLLGGLAPDIVRVDLGEKGTFWRLRAGPLTEQAARGLCGQLKDRNQGCIIARK
;
A
#
# COMPACT_ATOMS: atom_id res chain seq x y z
N PRO A 1 -18.47 16.00 -0.01
CA PRO A 1 -17.19 16.35 -0.61
C PRO A 1 -16.14 15.30 -0.34
N VAL A 2 -15.29 15.10 -1.32
CA VAL A 2 -14.22 14.12 -1.22
C VAL A 2 -13.20 14.61 -0.20
N PRO A 3 -12.76 13.75 0.72
CA PRO A 3 -11.69 14.15 1.63
C PRO A 3 -10.47 14.56 0.84
N ALA A 4 -9.99 15.76 1.10
CA ALA A 4 -8.86 16.30 0.36
C ALA A 4 -7.56 15.54 0.61
N LYS A 5 -7.55 14.66 1.61
CA LYS A 5 -6.34 13.96 2.01
C LYS A 5 -6.03 12.72 1.17
N ALA A 6 -7.04 12.12 0.56
CA ALA A 6 -6.83 10.95 -0.27
C ALA A 6 -6.36 11.40 -1.65
N PRO A 7 -5.19 10.94 -2.12
CA PRO A 7 -4.73 11.32 -3.46
C PRO A 7 -5.59 10.65 -4.52
N PRO A 8 -5.75 11.27 -5.69
CA PRO A 8 -6.46 10.63 -6.78
C PRO A 8 -5.73 9.41 -7.28
N PRO A 9 -6.46 8.36 -7.74
CA PRO A 9 -5.82 7.13 -8.21
C PRO A 9 -5.24 7.33 -9.61
N SER A 10 -4.02 7.85 -9.69
CA SER A 10 -3.35 8.10 -10.96
C SER A 10 -1.84 8.01 -10.77
N GLY A 11 -1.13 7.69 -11.86
CA GLY A 11 0.32 7.66 -11.85
C GLY A 11 0.89 6.26 -11.98
N ASP A 12 2.22 6.19 -11.93
CA ASP A 12 2.97 4.96 -12.13
C ASP A 12 3.60 4.42 -10.86
N PHE A 13 3.22 4.97 -9.72
CA PHE A 13 3.82 4.59 -8.46
C PHE A 13 2.81 3.89 -7.56
N LEU A 14 3.35 3.06 -6.68
CA LEU A 14 2.59 2.35 -5.66
C LEU A 14 3.32 2.51 -4.34
N ILE A 15 2.59 2.34 -3.26
CA ILE A 15 3.22 2.20 -1.95
C ILE A 15 3.12 0.75 -1.52
N GLN A 16 4.21 0.20 -1.01
CA GLN A 16 4.24 -1.17 -0.51
C GLN A 16 4.16 -1.13 1.00
N LEU A 17 3.15 -1.80 1.54
CA LEU A 17 2.84 -1.74 2.97
C LEU A 17 3.35 -2.95 3.73
N GLY A 18 3.69 -4.01 3.04
CA GLY A 18 4.22 -5.20 3.68
C GLY A 18 4.34 -6.36 2.72
N ALA A 19 4.87 -7.46 3.23
CA ALA A 19 4.96 -8.71 2.49
C ALA A 19 4.50 -9.84 3.42
N LEU A 20 3.54 -10.64 2.94
CA LEU A 20 2.91 -11.67 3.75
C LEU A 20 3.16 -13.03 3.11
N ARG A 21 2.98 -14.08 3.89
CA ARG A 21 3.23 -15.45 3.42
C ARG A 21 2.01 -16.10 2.77
N ALA A 22 0.85 -15.43 2.78
CA ALA A 22 -0.37 -15.95 2.19
C ALA A 22 -1.20 -14.81 1.61
N GLN A 23 -1.95 -15.10 0.54
CA GLN A 23 -2.76 -14.10 -0.11
C GLN A 23 -3.85 -13.58 0.82
N ASP A 24 -4.55 -14.47 1.52
CA ASP A 24 -5.61 -14.06 2.42
C ASP A 24 -5.08 -13.22 3.59
N ALA A 25 -3.85 -13.50 4.03
CA ALA A 25 -3.22 -12.68 5.06
C ALA A 25 -2.97 -11.27 4.55
N ALA A 26 -2.55 -11.14 3.29
CA ALA A 26 -2.34 -9.82 2.69
C ALA A 26 -3.65 -9.06 2.57
N GLU A 27 -4.73 -9.74 2.19
CA GLU A 27 -6.04 -9.10 2.08
C GLU A 27 -6.55 -8.61 3.44
N ARG A 28 -6.37 -9.41 4.48
CA ARG A 28 -6.76 -9.01 5.85
C ARG A 28 -5.92 -7.84 6.33
N GLU A 29 -4.63 -7.86 6.02
CA GLU A 29 -3.75 -6.78 6.41
C GLU A 29 -4.14 -5.47 5.73
N TRP A 30 -4.53 -5.54 4.47
CA TRP A 30 -5.02 -4.36 3.77
C TRP A 30 -6.24 -3.76 4.46
N VAL A 31 -7.21 -4.61 4.80
CA VAL A 31 -8.42 -4.13 5.49
C VAL A 31 -8.06 -3.45 6.80
N ARG A 32 -7.16 -4.06 7.58
CA ARG A 32 -6.73 -3.49 8.85
C ARG A 32 -6.07 -2.13 8.67
N ILE A 33 -5.12 -2.06 7.72
CA ILE A 33 -4.38 -0.82 7.48
C ILE A 33 -5.31 0.26 6.93
N GLN A 34 -6.20 -0.11 6.02
CA GLN A 34 -7.12 0.85 5.44
C GLN A 34 -8.08 1.42 6.48
N LYS A 35 -8.58 0.58 7.38
CA LYS A 35 -9.47 1.05 8.45
C LYS A 35 -8.76 2.01 9.39
N SER A 36 -7.51 1.70 9.73
CA SER A 36 -6.72 2.55 10.64
C SER A 36 -6.30 3.86 9.99
N ASN A 37 -6.29 3.91 8.66
CA ASN A 37 -5.80 5.06 7.91
C ASN A 37 -6.77 5.46 6.80
N SER A 38 -8.07 5.38 7.08
CA SER A 38 -9.08 5.62 6.04
C SER A 38 -9.01 7.02 5.45
N ASP A 39 -8.53 7.99 6.21
CA ASP A 39 -8.32 9.35 5.71
C ASP A 39 -7.22 9.41 4.64
N LEU A 40 -6.25 8.51 4.72
CA LEU A 40 -5.13 8.48 3.78
C LEU A 40 -5.33 7.45 2.66
N LEU A 41 -5.95 6.32 2.95
CA LEU A 41 -6.00 5.18 2.05
C LEU A 41 -7.39 4.89 1.49
N GLY A 42 -8.38 5.67 1.86
CA GLY A 42 -9.78 5.37 1.52
C GLY A 42 -10.08 5.34 0.02
N GLY A 43 -9.30 6.08 -0.78
CA GLY A 43 -9.52 6.13 -2.22
C GLY A 43 -8.62 5.20 -3.02
N LEU A 44 -7.80 4.41 -2.36
CA LEU A 44 -6.84 3.54 -3.02
C LEU A 44 -7.32 2.10 -3.06
N ALA A 45 -6.85 1.35 -4.05
CA ALA A 45 -7.13 -0.07 -4.19
C ALA A 45 -5.91 -0.89 -3.83
N PRO A 46 -6.08 -2.07 -3.25
CA PRO A 46 -4.95 -2.94 -2.96
C PRO A 46 -4.45 -3.60 -4.25
N ASP A 47 -3.14 -3.77 -4.31
CA ASP A 47 -2.49 -4.49 -5.39
C ASP A 47 -1.59 -5.52 -4.74
N ILE A 48 -2.07 -6.77 -4.68
CA ILE A 48 -1.36 -7.85 -4.01
C ILE A 48 -0.64 -8.66 -5.06
N VAL A 49 0.69 -8.68 -4.98
CA VAL A 49 1.53 -9.32 -5.99
C VAL A 49 2.24 -10.52 -5.39
N ARG A 50 2.05 -11.68 -6.02
CA ARG A 50 2.75 -12.90 -5.65
C ARG A 50 4.18 -12.85 -6.17
N VAL A 51 5.15 -13.09 -5.29
CA VAL A 51 6.56 -13.09 -5.65
C VAL A 51 7.19 -14.38 -5.13
N ASP A 52 7.82 -15.12 -6.01
CA ASP A 52 8.53 -16.35 -5.65
C ASP A 52 10.02 -16.01 -5.50
N LEU A 53 10.52 -16.14 -4.30
CA LEU A 53 11.91 -15.81 -3.97
C LEU A 53 12.78 -17.05 -3.80
N GLY A 54 12.40 -18.17 -4.41
CA GLY A 54 13.18 -19.40 -4.36
C GLY A 54 13.27 -19.97 -2.96
N GLU A 55 14.48 -20.06 -2.44
CA GLU A 55 14.70 -20.66 -1.12
C GLU A 55 14.01 -19.91 0.00
N LYS A 56 13.79 -18.60 -0.16
CA LYS A 56 13.09 -17.80 0.83
C LYS A 56 11.59 -18.03 0.81
N GLY A 57 11.09 -18.68 -0.23
CA GLY A 57 9.67 -19.02 -0.34
C GLY A 57 8.88 -18.02 -1.14
N THR A 58 7.57 -18.14 -1.06
CA THR A 58 6.65 -17.27 -1.78
C THR A 58 6.13 -16.20 -0.82
N PHE A 59 6.09 -14.96 -1.31
CA PHE A 59 5.57 -13.83 -0.57
C PHE A 59 4.50 -13.12 -1.38
N TRP A 60 3.59 -12.49 -0.67
CA TRP A 60 2.52 -11.70 -1.27
C TRP A 60 2.76 -10.25 -0.84
N ARG A 61 3.23 -9.44 -1.79
CA ARG A 61 3.52 -8.03 -1.52
C ARG A 61 2.24 -7.24 -1.56
N LEU A 62 1.94 -6.58 -0.46
CA LEU A 62 0.76 -5.75 -0.34
C LEU A 62 1.12 -4.33 -0.75
N ARG A 63 0.55 -3.89 -1.84
CA ARG A 63 0.75 -2.55 -2.39
C ARG A 63 -0.58 -1.84 -2.53
N ALA A 64 -0.53 -0.54 -2.66
CA ALA A 64 -1.72 0.28 -2.88
C ALA A 64 -1.38 1.38 -3.87
N GLY A 65 -2.36 1.74 -4.67
CA GLY A 65 -2.20 2.75 -5.69
C GLY A 65 -3.33 2.68 -6.70
N PRO A 66 -3.12 3.22 -7.93
CA PRO A 66 -1.89 3.88 -8.40
C PRO A 66 -1.76 5.31 -7.88
N LEU A 67 -0.51 5.79 -7.83
CA LEU A 67 -0.19 7.11 -7.29
C LEU A 67 0.83 7.80 -8.17
N THR A 68 0.89 9.14 -8.09
CA THR A 68 2.02 9.88 -8.60
C THR A 68 3.19 9.72 -7.63
N GLU A 69 4.40 10.02 -8.10
CA GLU A 69 5.56 9.94 -7.22
C GLU A 69 5.42 10.84 -6.01
N GLN A 70 4.97 12.06 -6.23
CA GLN A 70 4.80 13.02 -5.16
C GLN A 70 3.77 12.55 -4.14
N ALA A 71 2.64 12.04 -4.61
CA ALA A 71 1.60 11.53 -3.72
C ALA A 71 2.10 10.31 -2.94
N ALA A 72 2.86 9.43 -3.59
CA ALA A 72 3.40 8.25 -2.91
C ALA A 72 4.36 8.66 -1.80
N ARG A 73 5.24 9.62 -2.05
CA ARG A 73 6.18 10.10 -1.04
C ARG A 73 5.47 10.72 0.16
N GLY A 74 4.49 11.57 -0.12
CA GLY A 74 3.73 12.20 0.96
C GLY A 74 2.97 11.20 1.79
N LEU A 75 2.33 10.25 1.13
CA LEU A 75 1.54 9.24 1.82
C LEU A 75 2.43 8.32 2.67
N CYS A 76 3.56 7.87 2.13
CA CYS A 76 4.50 7.07 2.90
C CYS A 76 5.03 7.81 4.12
N GLY A 77 5.31 9.11 3.98
CA GLY A 77 5.76 9.91 5.12
C GLY A 77 4.74 9.93 6.23
N GLN A 78 3.47 10.15 5.89
CA GLN A 78 2.40 10.18 6.88
C GLN A 78 2.17 8.80 7.53
N LEU A 79 2.27 7.73 6.75
CA LEU A 79 2.10 6.39 7.30
C LEU A 79 3.22 6.03 8.25
N LYS A 80 4.46 6.41 7.91
CA LYS A 80 5.59 6.17 8.81
C LYS A 80 5.44 6.91 10.12
N ASP A 81 4.87 8.11 10.09
CA ASP A 81 4.58 8.86 11.30
C ASP A 81 3.57 8.15 12.19
N ARG A 82 2.78 7.26 11.61
CA ARG A 82 1.80 6.44 12.35
C ARG A 82 2.33 5.04 12.65
N ASN A 83 3.64 4.83 12.52
CA ASN A 83 4.30 3.54 12.73
C ASN A 83 3.85 2.47 11.74
N GLN A 84 3.42 2.86 10.56
CA GLN A 84 3.08 1.93 9.50
C GLN A 84 4.21 1.89 8.48
N GLY A 85 4.80 0.73 8.27
CA GLY A 85 5.85 0.55 7.27
C GLY A 85 5.34 0.90 5.88
N CYS A 86 6.14 1.62 5.12
CA CYS A 86 5.76 2.05 3.78
C CYS A 86 7.00 2.23 2.92
N ILE A 87 6.99 1.62 1.74
CA ILE A 87 8.07 1.74 0.77
C ILE A 87 7.45 2.17 -0.55
N ILE A 88 8.10 3.08 -1.25
CA ILE A 88 7.64 3.51 -2.56
C ILE A 88 8.06 2.48 -3.60
N ALA A 89 7.12 2.05 -4.43
CA ALA A 89 7.38 1.12 -5.50
C ALA A 89 6.91 1.71 -6.82
N ARG A 90 7.48 1.24 -7.91
CA ARG A 90 7.11 1.67 -9.24
C ARG A 90 6.47 0.51 -9.99
N LYS A 91 5.48 0.84 -10.82
CA LYS A 91 4.85 -0.17 -11.67
C LYS A 91 5.82 -0.78 -12.67
#